data_3604a585da3167c345db9d47e49e2ad9
#
_entry.id   3604a585da3167c345db9d47e49e2ad9
#
_cell.length_a   1.000
_cell.length_b   1.000
_cell.length_c   1.000
_cell.angle_alpha   90.00
_cell.angle_beta   90.00
_cell.angle_gamma   90.00
#
_symmetry.space_group_name_H-M   'P 1'
#
loop_
_entity.id
_entity.type
_entity.pdbx_description
1 polymer ?
#
loop_
_entity_poly.entity_id
_entity_poly.type
_entity_poly.pdbx_seq_one_letter_code
_entity_poly.pdbx_strand_id
1 'polypeptide(L)'
;MAIKSYNSKADYNAAVKPTTESQVSMIETTREVIVDGVNVVTTQPTVGDVVFLDDQNKVIYVKGGSWIQKANIPVAWTHVGYVYFRKGKQVGVIHKDGADRKYLDVSQFAWTDVVLDGAEHEKTIGLRFGIPNWDTTTSVTFTYTATTIAEAAAACTAAIEAKLAELGASAATIAEWWAYADEDNNRVIVQRDNCTDWRFNGCSGLTHITWGDMPENSYYWRGERGYYTQYRGVMNIARTKAWATNGGRIPTSQEPIKPIAGNGVPVRPSAFDSSEFCANLRATYATYEEYLEKCYMVAYPQKYGCFALPSGKAMAEKYARMTAPTKAGGTKYKYPALYYGYNKSFGVDGLDFGDWYLPGVAEGTMLMKDETLVALAPSISKMGTTAVNNSTDRWCAERYNVDNAWIFNGNDGNLYTYYVVNSVRCQAVALLNID
;
A
#
# COMPACT_ATOMS: atom_id res chain seq x y z
N MET A 1 -21.14 -16.49 28.83
CA MET A 1 -20.07 -16.08 29.76
C MET A 1 -20.62 -14.98 30.67
N ALA A 2 -20.50 -15.12 32.00
CA ALA A 2 -21.02 -14.08 32.90
C ALA A 2 -19.99 -12.95 33.02
N ILE A 3 -20.43 -11.70 32.83
CA ILE A 3 -19.61 -10.52 33.05
C ILE A 3 -19.74 -10.14 34.52
N LYS A 4 -18.62 -10.05 35.23
CA LYS A 4 -18.56 -9.58 36.62
C LYS A 4 -18.02 -8.17 36.64
N SER A 5 -18.80 -7.22 37.18
CA SER A 5 -18.39 -5.81 37.24
C SER A 5 -17.68 -5.48 38.55
N TYR A 6 -16.68 -4.61 38.47
CA TYR A 6 -15.93 -4.05 39.60
C TYR A 6 -15.91 -2.52 39.45
N ASN A 7 -16.09 -1.80 40.55
CA ASN A 7 -16.11 -0.33 40.51
C ASN A 7 -14.76 0.27 40.14
N SER A 8 -13.68 -0.37 40.55
CA SER A 8 -12.32 0.11 40.28
C SER A 8 -11.35 -1.04 40.03
N LYS A 9 -10.17 -0.72 39.47
CA LYS A 9 -9.07 -1.66 39.30
C LYS A 9 -8.51 -2.19 40.65
N ALA A 10 -8.60 -1.37 41.69
CA ALA A 10 -8.24 -1.78 43.06
C ALA A 10 -9.18 -2.89 43.55
N ASP A 11 -10.50 -2.73 43.38
CA ASP A 11 -11.49 -3.74 43.73
C ASP A 11 -11.29 -5.03 42.96
N TYR A 12 -11.03 -4.94 41.65
CA TYR A 12 -10.71 -6.08 40.83
C TYR A 12 -9.46 -6.83 41.33
N ASN A 13 -8.38 -6.11 41.64
CA ASN A 13 -7.14 -6.70 42.13
C ASN A 13 -7.28 -7.36 43.50
N ALA A 14 -8.16 -6.79 44.36
CA ALA A 14 -8.45 -7.36 45.68
C ALA A 14 -9.38 -8.57 45.65
N ALA A 15 -10.11 -8.78 44.56
CA ALA A 15 -11.05 -9.89 44.45
C ALA A 15 -10.36 -11.25 44.27
N VAL A 16 -10.89 -12.27 44.92
CA VAL A 16 -10.49 -13.66 44.69
C VAL A 16 -10.99 -14.10 43.32
N LYS A 17 -10.07 -14.45 42.42
CA LYS A 17 -10.36 -14.88 41.06
C LYS A 17 -10.40 -16.40 40.98
N PRO A 18 -11.40 -16.97 40.29
CA PRO A 18 -11.43 -18.43 40.06
C PRO A 18 -10.27 -18.82 39.12
N THR A 19 -9.67 -19.95 39.42
CA THR A 19 -8.50 -20.48 38.69
C THR A 19 -8.86 -21.35 37.48
N THR A 20 -10.14 -21.69 37.28
CA THR A 20 -10.58 -22.75 36.36
C THR A 20 -11.60 -22.35 35.29
N GLU A 21 -12.15 -21.13 35.32
CA GLU A 21 -13.13 -20.69 34.34
C GLU A 21 -12.71 -19.32 33.74
N SER A 22 -12.81 -19.19 32.41
CA SER A 22 -12.66 -17.93 31.73
C SER A 22 -13.72 -16.94 32.21
N GLN A 23 -13.32 -15.93 32.95
CA GLN A 23 -14.19 -14.86 33.41
C GLN A 23 -13.90 -13.57 32.68
N VAL A 24 -14.95 -12.92 32.18
CA VAL A 24 -14.89 -11.56 31.70
C VAL A 24 -15.28 -10.63 32.86
N SER A 25 -14.39 -9.72 33.21
CA SER A 25 -14.61 -8.72 34.26
C SER A 25 -14.59 -7.32 33.67
N MET A 26 -15.48 -6.46 34.11
CA MET A 26 -15.56 -5.05 33.68
C MET A 26 -15.22 -4.14 34.87
N ILE A 27 -14.37 -3.15 34.63
CA ILE A 27 -14.06 -2.07 35.58
C ILE A 27 -14.87 -0.85 35.15
N GLU A 28 -15.90 -0.51 35.92
CA GLU A 28 -16.89 0.52 35.60
C GLU A 28 -16.27 1.91 35.41
N THR A 29 -15.30 2.28 36.26
CA THR A 29 -14.69 3.61 36.24
C THR A 29 -13.82 3.88 35.03
N THR A 30 -13.20 2.83 34.45
CA THR A 30 -12.29 2.95 33.30
C THR A 30 -12.88 2.30 32.04
N ARG A 31 -14.02 1.64 32.16
CA ARG A 31 -14.62 0.79 31.11
C ARG A 31 -13.64 -0.26 30.55
N GLU A 32 -12.69 -0.66 31.36
CA GLU A 32 -11.74 -1.74 31.02
C GLU A 32 -12.40 -3.10 31.28
N VAL A 33 -12.31 -3.98 30.31
CA VAL A 33 -12.75 -5.37 30.45
C VAL A 33 -11.52 -6.24 30.56
N ILE A 34 -11.45 -7.06 31.63
CA ILE A 34 -10.34 -7.96 31.91
C ILE A 34 -10.78 -9.39 31.66
N VAL A 35 -10.03 -10.09 30.83
CA VAL A 35 -10.26 -11.51 30.53
C VAL A 35 -9.22 -12.34 31.24
N ASP A 36 -9.66 -13.38 31.95
CA ASP A 36 -8.81 -14.31 32.70
C ASP A 36 -7.84 -13.67 33.71
N GLY A 37 -8.22 -12.48 34.15
CA GLY A 37 -7.45 -11.74 35.16
C GLY A 37 -6.14 -11.13 34.69
N VAL A 38 -5.73 -11.33 33.45
CA VAL A 38 -4.42 -10.94 32.94
C VAL A 38 -4.51 -10.03 31.72
N ASN A 39 -5.39 -10.33 30.75
CA ASN A 39 -5.54 -9.50 29.58
C ASN A 39 -6.57 -8.39 29.79
N VAL A 40 -6.17 -7.17 29.49
CA VAL A 40 -7.01 -5.99 29.66
C VAL A 40 -7.64 -5.61 28.34
N VAL A 41 -8.95 -5.83 28.22
CA VAL A 41 -9.75 -5.35 27.09
C VAL A 41 -10.08 -3.87 27.28
N THR A 42 -9.98 -3.08 26.22
CA THR A 42 -10.20 -1.63 26.26
C THR A 42 -11.12 -1.16 25.13
N THR A 43 -11.98 -0.20 25.43
CA THR A 43 -12.76 0.55 24.43
C THR A 43 -12.00 1.79 23.92
N GLN A 44 -10.83 2.07 24.52
CA GLN A 44 -9.98 3.19 24.16
C GLN A 44 -8.59 2.65 23.72
N PRO A 45 -8.51 2.03 22.54
CA PRO A 45 -7.27 1.43 22.08
C PRO A 45 -6.18 2.49 21.86
N THR A 46 -4.95 2.07 22.06
CA THR A 46 -3.73 2.87 21.86
C THR A 46 -2.77 2.14 20.95
N VAL A 47 -1.81 2.85 20.38
CA VAL A 47 -0.77 2.24 19.53
C VAL A 47 -0.04 1.14 20.30
N GLY A 48 0.11 -0.02 19.68
CA GLY A 48 0.69 -1.22 20.29
C GLY A 48 -0.34 -2.20 20.88
N ASP A 49 -1.59 -1.82 21.03
CA ASP A 49 -2.64 -2.74 21.48
C ASP A 49 -2.92 -3.81 20.40
N VAL A 50 -3.33 -5.01 20.84
CA VAL A 50 -3.57 -6.17 19.98
C VAL A 50 -5.06 -6.26 19.65
N VAL A 51 -5.36 -6.58 18.40
CA VAL A 51 -6.72 -6.62 17.88
C VAL A 51 -7.15 -8.05 17.62
N PHE A 52 -8.31 -8.41 18.12
CA PHE A 52 -8.95 -9.70 17.93
C PHE A 52 -10.36 -9.52 17.38
N LEU A 53 -10.90 -10.60 16.80
CA LEU A 53 -12.33 -10.83 16.66
C LEU A 53 -12.75 -11.84 17.71
N ASP A 54 -13.88 -11.59 18.37
CA ASP A 54 -14.49 -12.58 19.24
C ASP A 54 -15.24 -13.67 18.43
N ASP A 55 -15.92 -14.57 19.13
CA ASP A 55 -16.73 -15.65 18.53
C ASP A 55 -17.96 -15.14 17.74
N GLN A 56 -18.29 -13.86 17.85
CA GLN A 56 -19.35 -13.19 17.09
C GLN A 56 -18.80 -12.26 16.01
N ASN A 57 -17.49 -12.35 15.70
CA ASN A 57 -16.76 -11.47 14.78
C ASN A 57 -16.76 -9.97 15.20
N LYS A 58 -16.93 -9.71 16.51
CA LYS A 58 -16.82 -8.35 17.03
C LYS A 58 -15.37 -8.01 17.32
N VAL A 59 -14.99 -6.79 16.98
CA VAL A 59 -13.64 -6.26 17.22
C VAL A 59 -13.38 -6.08 18.71
N ILE A 60 -12.32 -6.67 19.20
CA ILE A 60 -11.85 -6.59 20.60
C ILE A 60 -10.43 -6.04 20.59
N TYR A 61 -10.21 -5.01 21.39
CA TYR A 61 -8.87 -4.43 21.60
C TYR A 61 -8.34 -4.88 22.96
N VAL A 62 -7.14 -5.46 22.98
CA VAL A 62 -6.46 -5.94 24.19
C VAL A 62 -5.17 -5.16 24.38
N LYS A 63 -4.93 -4.64 25.59
CA LYS A 63 -3.70 -3.93 25.93
C LYS A 63 -2.48 -4.74 25.55
N GLY A 64 -1.63 -4.13 24.74
CA GLY A 64 -0.41 -4.73 24.22
C GLY A 64 0.80 -4.63 25.14
N GLY A 65 1.96 -4.87 24.58
CA GLY A 65 3.25 -4.75 25.27
C GLY A 65 3.39 -5.74 26.41
N SER A 66 3.73 -5.25 27.61
CA SER A 66 3.88 -6.11 28.80
C SER A 66 2.58 -6.69 29.34
N TRP A 67 1.44 -6.15 28.92
CA TRP A 67 0.11 -6.57 29.38
C TRP A 67 -0.41 -7.81 28.67
N ILE A 68 -0.02 -8.03 27.41
CA ILE A 68 -0.56 -9.15 26.64
C ILE A 68 0.04 -10.48 27.09
N GLN A 69 -0.84 -11.46 27.34
CA GLN A 69 -0.49 -12.83 27.66
C GLN A 69 -1.18 -13.77 26.67
N LYS A 70 -0.45 -14.21 25.66
CA LYS A 70 -1.00 -15.04 24.58
C LYS A 70 -1.69 -16.30 25.07
N ALA A 71 -1.14 -16.94 26.12
CA ALA A 71 -1.70 -18.16 26.70
C ALA A 71 -3.09 -17.96 27.34
N ASN A 72 -3.44 -16.73 27.68
CA ASN A 72 -4.70 -16.37 28.33
C ASN A 72 -5.71 -15.72 27.36
N ILE A 73 -5.44 -15.72 26.06
CA ILE A 73 -6.41 -15.31 25.05
C ILE A 73 -7.45 -16.42 24.87
N PRO A 74 -8.75 -16.12 24.92
CA PRO A 74 -9.79 -17.10 24.67
C PRO A 74 -9.58 -17.81 23.32
N VAL A 75 -9.68 -19.14 23.31
CA VAL A 75 -9.47 -19.95 22.10
C VAL A 75 -10.43 -19.57 20.96
N ALA A 76 -11.62 -19.10 21.32
CA ALA A 76 -12.62 -18.64 20.36
C ALA A 76 -12.28 -17.28 19.69
N TRP A 77 -11.26 -16.57 20.20
CA TRP A 77 -10.87 -15.29 19.64
C TRP A 77 -9.84 -15.45 18.54
N THR A 78 -10.05 -14.74 17.47
CA THR A 78 -9.13 -14.73 16.32
C THR A 78 -8.26 -13.48 16.35
N HIS A 79 -6.95 -13.68 16.44
CA HIS A 79 -5.99 -12.58 16.34
C HIS A 79 -5.95 -12.05 14.91
N VAL A 80 -6.22 -10.75 14.71
CA VAL A 80 -6.22 -10.09 13.39
C VAL A 80 -5.07 -9.12 13.19
N GLY A 81 -4.61 -8.43 14.22
CA GLY A 81 -3.54 -7.46 14.02
C GLY A 81 -3.23 -6.60 15.25
N TYR A 82 -2.72 -5.39 14.98
CA TYR A 82 -2.25 -4.46 16.00
C TYR A 82 -2.67 -3.03 15.67
N VAL A 83 -2.95 -2.23 16.69
CA VAL A 83 -3.21 -0.80 16.53
C VAL A 83 -1.89 -0.08 16.24
N TYR A 84 -1.78 0.56 15.06
CA TYR A 84 -0.60 1.36 14.69
C TYR A 84 -0.86 2.86 14.66
N PHE A 85 -2.14 3.26 14.71
CA PHE A 85 -2.54 4.65 14.61
C PHE A 85 -3.83 4.87 15.39
N ARG A 86 -3.93 6.05 16.04
CA ARG A 86 -5.20 6.55 16.59
C ARG A 86 -5.28 8.06 16.49
N LYS A 87 -6.42 8.54 16.03
CA LYS A 87 -6.78 9.97 16.01
C LYS A 87 -8.26 10.13 16.32
N GLY A 88 -8.56 10.60 17.51
CA GLY A 88 -9.95 10.69 17.95
C GLY A 88 -10.64 9.33 17.96
N LYS A 89 -11.69 9.19 17.15
CA LYS A 89 -12.43 7.93 16.97
C LYS A 89 -11.81 7.00 15.91
N GLN A 90 -10.88 7.47 15.11
CA GLN A 90 -10.22 6.65 14.09
C GLN A 90 -9.11 5.80 14.67
N VAL A 91 -9.09 4.53 14.31
CA VAL A 91 -8.09 3.54 14.72
C VAL A 91 -7.56 2.85 13.48
N GLY A 92 -6.26 2.98 13.24
CA GLY A 92 -5.55 2.22 12.20
C GLY A 92 -5.06 0.89 12.75
N VAL A 93 -5.39 -0.18 12.08
CA VAL A 93 -4.99 -1.55 12.43
C VAL A 93 -4.10 -2.11 11.33
N ILE A 94 -2.95 -2.66 11.70
CA ILE A 94 -2.09 -3.42 10.79
C ILE A 94 -2.35 -4.92 10.97
N HIS A 95 -2.51 -5.64 9.87
CA HIS A 95 -2.75 -7.10 9.90
C HIS A 95 -1.56 -7.84 10.49
N LYS A 96 -1.82 -8.94 11.19
CA LYS A 96 -0.77 -9.78 11.83
C LYS A 96 0.19 -10.45 10.85
N ASP A 97 -0.23 -10.67 9.59
CA ASP A 97 0.53 -11.36 8.57
C ASP A 97 0.77 -10.47 7.35
N GLY A 98 1.84 -10.76 6.63
CA GLY A 98 2.14 -10.19 5.35
C GLY A 98 2.70 -11.24 4.39
N ALA A 99 2.74 -10.93 3.09
CA ALA A 99 3.33 -11.81 2.08
C ALA A 99 4.01 -11.00 0.99
N ASP A 100 5.03 -11.59 0.37
CA ASP A 100 5.74 -10.94 -0.72
C ASP A 100 4.95 -11.10 -2.02
N ARG A 101 4.77 -9.98 -2.73
CA ARG A 101 4.07 -9.93 -4.02
C ARG A 101 4.74 -8.93 -4.94
N LYS A 102 4.64 -9.16 -6.24
CA LYS A 102 4.89 -8.13 -7.25
C LYS A 102 3.83 -7.04 -7.12
N TYR A 103 4.20 -5.80 -7.41
CA TYR A 103 3.22 -4.75 -7.51
C TYR A 103 2.41 -4.89 -8.81
N LEU A 104 3.10 -5.19 -9.92
CA LEU A 104 2.54 -5.37 -11.24
C LEU A 104 2.97 -6.73 -11.81
N ASP A 105 2.04 -7.45 -12.45
CA ASP A 105 2.33 -8.76 -13.05
C ASP A 105 1.86 -8.91 -14.51
N VAL A 106 1.29 -7.85 -15.10
CA VAL A 106 0.84 -7.82 -16.48
C VAL A 106 1.26 -6.52 -17.14
N SER A 107 1.84 -6.58 -18.33
CA SER A 107 2.08 -5.40 -19.17
C SER A 107 1.21 -5.42 -20.41
N GLN A 108 0.63 -4.27 -20.75
CA GLN A 108 -0.32 -4.13 -21.84
C GLN A 108 -0.02 -2.90 -22.70
N PHE A 109 -0.13 -3.11 -24.01
CA PHE A 109 0.05 -2.07 -25.03
C PHE A 109 -1.12 -2.11 -25.99
N ALA A 110 -1.64 -0.96 -26.39
CA ALA A 110 -2.72 -0.86 -27.35
C ALA A 110 -2.20 -0.58 -28.76
N TRP A 111 -2.69 -1.34 -29.70
CA TRP A 111 -2.63 -1.03 -31.13
C TRP A 111 -3.99 -0.49 -31.53
N THR A 112 -4.08 0.83 -31.78
CA THR A 112 -5.33 1.57 -31.96
C THR A 112 -5.62 1.94 -33.42
N ASP A 113 -4.64 1.87 -34.29
CA ASP A 113 -4.72 2.20 -35.73
C ASP A 113 -4.94 0.94 -36.61
N VAL A 114 -5.71 -0.02 -36.09
CA VAL A 114 -6.04 -1.26 -36.84
C VAL A 114 -6.97 -0.93 -37.99
N VAL A 115 -6.66 -1.41 -39.21
CA VAL A 115 -7.50 -1.29 -40.40
C VAL A 115 -8.22 -2.62 -40.64
N LEU A 116 -9.54 -2.59 -40.79
CA LEU A 116 -10.42 -3.77 -40.85
C LEU A 116 -11.23 -3.81 -42.13
N ASP A 117 -10.60 -3.54 -43.26
CA ASP A 117 -11.24 -3.47 -44.58
C ASP A 117 -11.14 -4.76 -45.42
N GLY A 118 -10.51 -5.80 -44.86
CA GLY A 118 -10.27 -7.06 -45.53
C GLY A 118 -9.18 -7.03 -46.60
N ALA A 119 -8.45 -5.91 -46.74
CA ALA A 119 -7.26 -5.84 -47.59
C ALA A 119 -6.00 -6.20 -46.78
N GLU A 120 -4.91 -6.43 -47.50
CA GLU A 120 -3.62 -6.67 -46.86
C GLU A 120 -2.98 -5.36 -46.41
N HIS A 121 -2.59 -5.29 -45.13
CA HIS A 121 -1.90 -4.18 -44.53
C HIS A 121 -0.61 -4.63 -43.83
N GLU A 122 0.36 -3.74 -43.73
CA GLU A 122 1.57 -3.96 -42.97
C GLU A 122 1.53 -3.20 -41.64
N LYS A 123 1.98 -3.84 -40.55
CA LYS A 123 2.20 -3.20 -39.26
C LYS A 123 3.59 -3.51 -38.71
N THR A 124 4.23 -2.49 -38.20
CA THR A 124 5.48 -2.64 -37.43
C THR A 124 5.23 -2.18 -35.99
N ILE A 125 5.56 -3.03 -35.05
CA ILE A 125 5.58 -2.73 -33.61
C ILE A 125 6.95 -3.02 -33.04
N GLY A 126 7.34 -2.29 -32.01
CA GLY A 126 8.58 -2.54 -31.29
C GLY A 126 8.27 -2.95 -29.84
N LEU A 127 8.90 -4.04 -29.41
CA LEU A 127 8.73 -4.60 -28.06
C LEU A 127 10.10 -4.95 -27.43
N ARG A 128 10.17 -4.90 -26.13
CA ARG A 128 11.35 -5.35 -25.37
C ARG A 128 11.13 -6.76 -24.84
N PHE A 129 11.71 -7.73 -25.51
CA PHE A 129 11.60 -9.14 -25.15
C PHE A 129 12.64 -9.60 -24.11
N GLY A 130 13.67 -8.80 -23.84
CA GLY A 130 14.81 -9.18 -23.01
C GLY A 130 15.87 -10.01 -23.75
N ILE A 131 15.83 -10.06 -25.08
CA ILE A 131 16.73 -10.82 -25.94
C ILE A 131 17.34 -9.85 -26.99
N PRO A 132 18.67 -9.75 -27.09
CA PRO A 132 19.69 -10.33 -26.20
C PRO A 132 19.74 -9.68 -24.81
N ASN A 133 19.11 -8.54 -24.62
CA ASN A 133 18.99 -7.84 -23.33
C ASN A 133 17.73 -6.97 -23.30
N TRP A 134 17.38 -6.46 -22.11
CA TRP A 134 16.17 -5.68 -21.90
C TRP A 134 16.23 -4.22 -22.45
N ASP A 135 17.41 -3.74 -22.83
CA ASP A 135 17.55 -2.38 -23.37
C ASP A 135 17.27 -2.33 -24.88
N THR A 136 17.22 -3.51 -25.51
CA THR A 136 16.96 -3.64 -26.94
C THR A 136 15.45 -3.67 -27.23
N THR A 137 14.97 -2.68 -27.99
CA THR A 137 13.64 -2.72 -28.60
C THR A 137 13.72 -3.47 -29.92
N THR A 138 13.02 -4.59 -30.01
CA THR A 138 13.00 -5.43 -31.20
C THR A 138 11.77 -5.09 -32.04
N SER A 139 11.98 -4.81 -33.31
CA SER A 139 10.92 -4.59 -34.27
C SER A 139 10.31 -5.93 -34.72
N VAL A 140 8.97 -5.97 -34.72
CA VAL A 140 8.17 -7.05 -35.28
C VAL A 140 7.33 -6.45 -36.41
N THR A 141 7.68 -6.76 -37.65
CA THR A 141 6.94 -6.35 -38.85
C THR A 141 6.18 -7.53 -39.41
N PHE A 142 4.89 -7.33 -39.69
CA PHE A 142 4.04 -8.38 -40.23
C PHE A 142 2.96 -7.79 -41.11
N THR A 143 2.49 -8.59 -42.08
CA THR A 143 1.29 -8.31 -42.86
C THR A 143 0.09 -8.98 -42.22
N TYR A 144 -1.06 -8.35 -42.34
CA TYR A 144 -2.32 -8.90 -41.87
C TYR A 144 -3.46 -8.53 -42.83
N THR A 145 -4.44 -9.42 -42.94
CA THR A 145 -5.71 -9.19 -43.61
C THR A 145 -6.79 -9.46 -42.57
N ALA A 146 -7.55 -8.45 -42.21
CA ALA A 146 -8.54 -8.56 -41.13
C ALA A 146 -9.82 -7.79 -41.45
N THR A 147 -10.93 -8.37 -41.05
CA THR A 147 -12.26 -7.75 -41.00
C THR A 147 -12.77 -7.60 -39.59
N THR A 148 -12.08 -8.22 -38.63
CA THR A 148 -12.34 -8.16 -37.19
C THR A 148 -11.07 -7.87 -36.38
N ILE A 149 -11.24 -7.28 -35.22
CA ILE A 149 -10.13 -7.06 -34.27
C ILE A 149 -9.49 -8.39 -33.86
N ALA A 150 -10.28 -9.45 -33.72
CA ALA A 150 -9.79 -10.78 -33.36
C ALA A 150 -8.83 -11.36 -34.42
N GLU A 151 -9.12 -11.19 -35.71
CA GLU A 151 -8.23 -11.60 -36.79
C GLU A 151 -6.89 -10.81 -36.75
N ALA A 152 -6.95 -9.51 -36.57
CA ALA A 152 -5.76 -8.68 -36.43
C ALA A 152 -4.94 -9.08 -35.19
N ALA A 153 -5.56 -9.38 -34.05
CA ALA A 153 -4.91 -9.86 -32.85
C ALA A 153 -4.22 -11.20 -33.03
N ALA A 154 -4.87 -12.12 -33.76
CA ALA A 154 -4.26 -13.43 -34.08
C ALA A 154 -3.03 -13.29 -34.98
N ALA A 155 -3.08 -12.43 -35.99
CA ALA A 155 -1.93 -12.14 -36.85
C ALA A 155 -0.75 -11.52 -36.03
N CYS A 156 -1.06 -10.58 -35.16
CA CYS A 156 -0.09 -9.96 -34.26
C CYS A 156 0.57 -11.00 -33.32
N THR A 157 -0.23 -11.90 -32.74
CA THR A 157 0.26 -12.98 -31.88
C THR A 157 1.24 -13.88 -32.65
N ALA A 158 0.83 -14.35 -33.84
CA ALA A 158 1.68 -15.21 -34.67
C ALA A 158 3.03 -14.55 -35.03
N ALA A 159 2.98 -13.25 -35.36
CA ALA A 159 4.19 -12.48 -35.67
C ALA A 159 5.14 -12.34 -34.45
N ILE A 160 4.59 -12.09 -33.26
CA ILE A 160 5.36 -12.01 -32.03
C ILE A 160 6.00 -13.37 -31.72
N GLU A 161 5.26 -14.46 -31.80
CA GLU A 161 5.75 -15.82 -31.58
C GLU A 161 6.87 -16.20 -32.54
N ALA A 162 6.68 -15.91 -33.83
CA ALA A 162 7.70 -16.17 -34.87
C ALA A 162 8.99 -15.36 -34.57
N LYS A 163 8.84 -14.10 -34.19
CA LYS A 163 9.99 -13.25 -33.85
C LYS A 163 10.72 -13.72 -32.60
N LEU A 164 10.01 -14.14 -31.58
CA LEU A 164 10.60 -14.71 -30.37
C LEU A 164 11.32 -16.02 -30.67
N ALA A 165 10.77 -16.88 -31.51
CA ALA A 165 11.43 -18.12 -31.96
C ALA A 165 12.71 -17.83 -32.75
N GLU A 166 12.67 -16.85 -33.68
CA GLU A 166 13.85 -16.38 -34.44
C GLU A 166 14.97 -15.91 -33.48
N LEU A 167 14.60 -15.24 -32.38
CA LEU A 167 15.53 -14.76 -31.36
C LEU A 167 16.05 -15.87 -30.40
N GLY A 168 15.57 -17.10 -30.57
CA GLY A 168 15.95 -18.22 -29.71
C GLY A 168 15.31 -18.21 -28.32
N ALA A 169 14.14 -17.55 -28.18
CA ALA A 169 13.40 -17.53 -26.94
C ALA A 169 12.95 -18.93 -26.50
N SER A 170 12.92 -19.16 -25.19
CA SER A 170 12.35 -20.40 -24.64
C SER A 170 10.83 -20.47 -24.89
N ALA A 171 10.28 -21.70 -24.97
CA ALA A 171 8.85 -21.91 -25.09
C ALA A 171 8.05 -21.21 -23.96
N ALA A 172 8.62 -21.14 -22.75
CA ALA A 172 8.01 -20.41 -21.62
C ALA A 172 7.93 -18.91 -21.91
N THR A 173 8.99 -18.32 -22.45
CA THR A 173 9.01 -16.89 -22.82
C THR A 173 8.01 -16.59 -23.94
N ILE A 174 7.92 -17.45 -24.95
CA ILE A 174 6.95 -17.32 -26.05
C ILE A 174 5.51 -17.40 -25.52
N ALA A 175 5.25 -18.29 -24.56
CA ALA A 175 3.94 -18.45 -23.96
C ALA A 175 3.47 -17.22 -23.15
N GLU A 176 4.38 -16.34 -22.73
CA GLU A 176 4.03 -15.12 -21.98
C GLU A 176 3.54 -13.97 -22.88
N TRP A 177 3.85 -13.98 -24.19
CA TRP A 177 3.53 -12.92 -25.12
C TRP A 177 2.40 -13.30 -26.07
N TRP A 178 1.43 -12.41 -26.24
CA TRP A 178 0.30 -12.61 -27.12
C TRP A 178 -0.46 -11.29 -27.35
N ALA A 179 -1.43 -11.33 -28.26
CA ALA A 179 -2.34 -10.24 -28.50
C ALA A 179 -3.78 -10.76 -28.49
N TYR A 180 -4.73 -9.91 -28.10
CA TYR A 180 -6.14 -10.21 -28.07
C TYR A 180 -6.99 -8.99 -28.44
N ALA A 181 -8.25 -9.24 -28.81
CA ALA A 181 -9.21 -8.22 -29.17
C ALA A 181 -9.74 -7.50 -27.92
N ASP A 182 -9.76 -6.18 -27.95
CA ASP A 182 -10.52 -5.31 -27.07
C ASP A 182 -11.64 -4.66 -27.94
N GLU A 183 -12.71 -5.42 -28.12
CA GLU A 183 -13.83 -5.05 -29.00
C GLU A 183 -14.52 -3.77 -28.53
N ASP A 184 -14.65 -3.57 -27.21
CA ASP A 184 -15.28 -2.39 -26.62
C ASP A 184 -14.57 -1.09 -27.01
N ASN A 185 -13.26 -1.15 -27.21
CA ASN A 185 -12.42 0.00 -27.56
C ASN A 185 -11.89 -0.07 -29.00
N ASN A 186 -12.36 -1.00 -29.81
CA ASN A 186 -11.95 -1.20 -31.20
C ASN A 186 -10.42 -1.20 -31.39
N ARG A 187 -9.70 -2.04 -30.64
CA ARG A 187 -8.24 -2.11 -30.65
C ARG A 187 -7.71 -3.50 -30.32
N VAL A 188 -6.48 -3.75 -30.71
CA VAL A 188 -5.74 -4.95 -30.30
C VAL A 188 -4.93 -4.61 -29.05
N ILE A 189 -4.97 -5.47 -28.04
CA ILE A 189 -4.11 -5.42 -26.88
C ILE A 189 -2.96 -6.41 -27.07
N VAL A 190 -1.74 -5.90 -27.10
CA VAL A 190 -0.52 -6.72 -26.99
C VAL A 190 -0.16 -6.83 -25.53
N GLN A 191 0.01 -8.04 -25.02
CA GLN A 191 0.20 -8.31 -23.61
C GLN A 191 1.37 -9.24 -23.33
N ARG A 192 2.05 -8.98 -22.21
CA ARG A 192 2.92 -9.92 -21.54
C ARG A 192 2.31 -10.38 -20.22
N ASP A 193 2.15 -11.69 -20.04
CA ASP A 193 1.46 -12.30 -18.92
C ASP A 193 2.27 -12.36 -17.61
N ASN A 194 3.60 -12.25 -17.68
CA ASN A 194 4.48 -12.34 -16.52
C ASN A 194 5.60 -11.32 -16.64
N CYS A 195 5.52 -10.26 -15.83
CA CYS A 195 6.52 -9.21 -15.84
C CYS A 195 7.68 -9.56 -14.90
N THR A 196 8.88 -9.69 -15.46
CA THR A 196 10.10 -10.08 -14.74
C THR A 196 11.17 -9.00 -14.72
N ASP A 197 11.08 -8.02 -15.62
CA ASP A 197 11.99 -6.88 -15.70
C ASP A 197 11.21 -5.62 -16.04
N TRP A 198 11.51 -4.51 -15.40
CA TRP A 198 10.79 -3.24 -15.58
C TRP A 198 10.95 -2.64 -16.99
N ARG A 199 12.06 -2.93 -17.66
CA ARG A 199 12.38 -2.41 -19.00
C ARG A 199 11.46 -2.93 -20.10
N PHE A 200 10.66 -3.97 -19.82
CA PHE A 200 9.63 -4.46 -20.76
C PHE A 200 8.62 -3.37 -21.18
N ASN A 201 8.49 -2.29 -20.41
CA ASN A 201 7.59 -1.16 -20.74
C ASN A 201 7.98 -0.38 -22.00
N GLY A 202 9.18 -0.57 -22.54
CA GLY A 202 9.59 0.06 -23.79
C GLY A 202 8.86 -0.52 -24.99
N CYS A 203 8.14 0.32 -25.73
CA CYS A 203 7.47 -0.06 -26.98
C CYS A 203 7.57 1.06 -28.02
N SER A 204 7.31 0.71 -29.28
CA SER A 204 7.08 1.65 -30.37
C SER A 204 5.96 1.15 -31.31
N GLY A 205 5.26 2.05 -31.97
CA GLY A 205 4.09 1.70 -32.79
C GLY A 205 2.88 1.21 -31.99
N LEU A 206 2.93 1.35 -30.67
CA LEU A 206 1.89 0.98 -29.70
C LEU A 206 1.76 2.04 -28.64
N THR A 207 0.63 2.08 -27.94
CA THR A 207 0.40 2.92 -26.79
C THR A 207 0.44 2.09 -25.50
N HIS A 208 1.29 2.47 -24.54
CA HIS A 208 1.36 1.80 -23.25
C HIS A 208 0.10 2.06 -22.42
N ILE A 209 -0.60 1.02 -22.00
CA ILE A 209 -1.88 1.11 -21.28
C ILE A 209 -1.95 0.33 -19.96
N THR A 210 -0.84 -0.24 -19.50
CA THR A 210 -0.78 -1.13 -18.33
C THR A 210 -1.48 -0.58 -17.10
N TRP A 211 -1.27 0.71 -16.84
CA TRP A 211 -1.77 1.35 -15.64
C TRP A 211 -3.21 1.84 -15.73
N GLY A 212 -3.77 1.90 -16.97
CA GLY A 212 -5.07 2.52 -17.19
C GLY A 212 -5.06 3.96 -16.69
N ASP A 213 -6.01 4.28 -15.83
CA ASP A 213 -6.16 5.60 -15.20
C ASP A 213 -5.54 5.69 -13.78
N MET A 214 -4.73 4.69 -13.39
CA MET A 214 -4.05 4.73 -12.09
C MET A 214 -3.13 5.95 -12.01
N PRO A 215 -3.33 6.85 -11.04
CA PRO A 215 -2.57 8.09 -10.94
C PRO A 215 -1.09 7.81 -10.68
N GLU A 216 -0.25 8.57 -11.37
CA GLU A 216 1.18 8.65 -11.10
C GLU A 216 1.44 9.79 -10.11
N ASN A 217 2.23 9.54 -9.09
CA ASN A 217 2.56 10.56 -8.09
C ASN A 217 4.04 10.93 -8.08
N SER A 218 4.73 10.74 -9.20
CA SER A 218 6.16 11.05 -9.35
C SER A 218 6.53 12.49 -9.03
N TYR A 219 5.60 13.41 -9.23
CA TYR A 219 5.83 14.83 -8.92
C TYR A 219 5.90 15.13 -7.44
N TYR A 220 5.27 14.32 -6.63
CA TYR A 220 5.14 14.53 -5.21
C TYR A 220 6.44 14.22 -4.46
N TRP A 221 7.14 13.15 -4.90
CA TRP A 221 8.29 12.63 -4.17
C TRP A 221 9.61 12.69 -4.94
N ARG A 222 9.58 13.19 -6.15
CA ARG A 222 10.76 13.22 -7.01
C ARG A 222 11.86 14.10 -6.43
N GLY A 223 12.98 13.47 -6.10
CA GLY A 223 14.14 14.14 -5.52
C GLY A 223 14.10 14.34 -4.01
N GLU A 224 13.18 13.72 -3.30
CA GLU A 224 12.82 14.03 -1.93
C GLU A 224 13.09 12.91 -0.92
N ARG A 225 13.93 11.96 -1.28
CA ARG A 225 14.35 10.91 -0.33
C ARG A 225 14.80 11.47 1.01
N GLY A 226 15.59 12.56 0.98
CA GLY A 226 16.02 13.27 2.18
C GLY A 226 14.87 13.83 3.02
N TYR A 227 13.74 14.13 2.41
CA TYR A 227 12.58 14.65 3.11
C TYR A 227 11.93 13.60 4.02
N TYR A 228 11.71 12.37 3.53
CA TYR A 228 11.06 11.34 4.35
C TYR A 228 11.92 10.86 5.50
N THR A 229 13.23 10.76 5.30
CA THR A 229 14.15 10.57 6.44
C THR A 229 13.96 11.67 7.45
N GLN A 230 13.86 12.89 6.99
CA GLN A 230 13.65 14.07 7.81
C GLN A 230 12.25 14.13 8.40
N TYR A 231 11.21 13.74 7.63
CA TYR A 231 9.85 13.66 8.11
C TYR A 231 9.72 12.70 9.29
N ARG A 232 10.20 11.47 9.14
CA ARG A 232 10.25 10.50 10.23
C ARG A 232 10.96 11.06 11.45
N GLY A 233 12.09 11.77 11.25
CA GLY A 233 12.81 12.41 12.32
C GLY A 233 12.15 13.69 12.85
N VAL A 234 11.43 14.43 12.01
CA VAL A 234 10.72 15.66 12.39
C VAL A 234 9.51 15.35 13.27
N MET A 235 8.89 14.20 13.09
CA MET A 235 7.85 13.70 13.99
C MET A 235 8.38 13.30 15.37
N ASN A 236 9.69 13.31 15.55
CA ASN A 236 10.31 13.14 16.85
C ASN A 236 10.09 14.40 17.71
N ILE A 237 9.74 14.20 18.98
CA ILE A 237 9.43 15.27 19.97
C ILE A 237 10.56 16.32 20.07
N ALA A 238 11.82 15.90 19.94
CA ALA A 238 12.96 16.82 20.00
C ALA A 238 12.97 17.81 18.82
N ARG A 239 12.51 17.39 17.65
CA ARG A 239 12.47 18.21 16.44
C ARG A 239 11.24 19.10 16.38
N THR A 240 10.12 18.65 16.91
CA THR A 240 8.93 19.48 17.13
C THR A 240 9.25 20.64 18.08
N LYS A 241 10.05 20.40 19.12
CA LYS A 241 10.56 21.46 19.98
C LYS A 241 11.51 22.41 19.24
N ALA A 242 12.39 21.91 18.38
CA ALA A 242 13.26 22.74 17.55
C ALA A 242 12.48 23.64 16.58
N TRP A 243 11.40 23.14 16.01
CA TRP A 243 10.46 23.93 15.20
C TRP A 243 9.88 25.11 16.00
N ALA A 244 9.35 24.86 17.17
CA ALA A 244 8.77 25.88 18.02
C ALA A 244 9.82 26.92 18.48
N THR A 245 11.02 26.44 18.85
CA THR A 245 12.14 27.29 19.28
C THR A 245 12.67 28.17 18.14
N ASN A 246 12.69 27.66 16.92
CA ASN A 246 13.13 28.42 15.73
C ASN A 246 12.05 29.38 15.20
N GLY A 247 11.04 29.67 15.98
CA GLY A 247 9.99 30.60 15.58
C GLY A 247 9.15 30.12 14.40
N GLY A 248 8.95 28.81 14.28
CA GLY A 248 8.20 28.18 13.19
C GLY A 248 9.04 27.98 11.91
N ARG A 249 10.36 28.07 11.98
CA ARG A 249 11.26 27.78 10.85
C ARG A 249 11.69 26.32 10.89
N ILE A 250 11.69 25.70 9.72
CA ILE A 250 12.24 24.36 9.55
C ILE A 250 13.77 24.45 9.60
N PRO A 251 14.43 23.65 10.44
CA PRO A 251 15.90 23.59 10.45
C PRO A 251 16.42 23.21 9.05
N THR A 252 17.45 23.90 8.58
CA THR A 252 18.01 23.74 7.23
C THR A 252 18.41 22.32 6.86
N SER A 253 18.87 21.53 7.83
CA SER A 253 19.18 20.11 7.65
C SER A 253 17.96 19.20 7.47
N GLN A 254 16.77 19.76 7.55
CA GLN A 254 15.48 19.03 7.52
C GLN A 254 14.50 19.70 6.57
N GLU A 255 15.04 20.37 5.60
CA GLU A 255 14.25 21.07 4.61
C GLU A 255 13.37 20.09 3.82
N PRO A 256 12.04 20.16 4.00
CA PRO A 256 11.18 19.46 3.09
C PRO A 256 11.24 20.13 1.72
N ILE A 257 10.79 19.51 0.86
CA ILE A 257 10.53 19.61 -0.55
C ILE A 257 10.53 21.02 -1.13
N LYS A 258 11.21 21.10 -2.24
CA LYS A 258 11.05 22.16 -3.21
C LYS A 258 9.68 22.10 -3.88
N PRO A 259 8.89 23.16 -3.90
CA PRO A 259 7.65 23.18 -4.63
C PRO A 259 7.91 22.94 -6.11
N ILE A 260 7.04 22.17 -6.70
CA ILE A 260 6.92 22.11 -8.15
C ILE A 260 5.94 23.20 -8.54
N ALA A 261 6.41 24.17 -9.31
CA ALA A 261 5.62 25.32 -9.69
C ALA A 261 4.26 24.91 -10.28
N GLY A 262 3.19 25.54 -9.80
CA GLY A 262 1.84 25.42 -10.37
C GLY A 262 1.01 24.21 -9.95
N ASN A 263 1.51 23.32 -9.09
CA ASN A 263 0.75 22.15 -8.66
C ASN A 263 0.30 22.16 -7.18
N GLY A 264 0.53 23.27 -6.49
CA GLY A 264 0.08 23.46 -5.12
C GLY A 264 0.86 22.65 -4.07
N VAL A 265 2.02 22.10 -4.41
CA VAL A 265 2.90 21.39 -3.48
C VAL A 265 3.49 22.37 -2.48
N PRO A 266 3.62 22.03 -1.20
CA PRO A 266 4.26 22.87 -0.21
C PRO A 266 5.65 23.30 -0.66
N VAL A 267 5.95 24.52 -0.32
CA VAL A 267 7.13 25.21 -0.79
C VAL A 267 8.35 24.63 -0.11
N ARG A 268 9.42 24.55 -0.87
CA ARG A 268 10.75 24.30 -0.40
C ARG A 268 11.13 25.16 0.79
N PRO A 269 12.16 24.74 1.50
CA PRO A 269 12.73 25.44 2.63
C PRO A 269 13.02 26.91 2.43
N SER A 270 13.51 27.32 1.27
CA SER A 270 13.75 28.73 0.98
C SER A 270 12.51 29.62 1.11
N ALA A 271 11.33 29.07 0.85
CA ALA A 271 10.08 29.78 1.05
C ALA A 271 9.55 29.63 2.49
N PHE A 272 9.87 28.55 3.16
CA PHE A 272 9.67 28.41 4.59
C PHE A 272 10.55 29.39 5.37
N ASP A 273 11.68 29.79 4.83
CA ASP A 273 12.58 30.76 5.43
C ASP A 273 12.10 32.19 5.29
N SER A 274 11.14 32.48 4.42
CA SER A 274 10.54 33.79 4.37
C SER A 274 9.76 34.05 5.66
N SER A 275 9.97 35.20 6.28
CA SER A 275 9.31 35.56 7.52
C SER A 275 7.79 35.60 7.41
N GLU A 276 7.27 35.98 6.27
CA GLU A 276 5.83 36.01 5.96
C GLU A 276 5.24 34.61 5.87
N PHE A 277 5.90 33.72 5.14
CA PHE A 277 5.44 32.33 5.01
C PHE A 277 5.44 31.59 6.35
N CYS A 278 6.52 31.73 7.11
CA CYS A 278 6.58 31.15 8.45
C CYS A 278 5.56 31.74 9.43
N ALA A 279 5.25 33.03 9.31
CA ALA A 279 4.19 33.66 10.07
C ALA A 279 2.81 33.08 9.73
N ASN A 280 2.52 32.89 8.43
CA ASN A 280 1.28 32.27 7.97
C ASN A 280 1.15 30.81 8.39
N LEU A 281 2.24 30.04 8.37
CA LEU A 281 2.24 28.67 8.87
C LEU A 281 1.92 28.63 10.36
N ARG A 282 2.53 29.47 11.17
CA ARG A 282 2.25 29.55 12.61
C ARG A 282 0.83 30.01 12.92
N ALA A 283 0.28 30.90 12.12
CA ALA A 283 -1.10 31.34 12.26
C ALA A 283 -2.12 30.23 11.93
N THR A 284 -1.74 29.29 11.02
CA THR A 284 -2.64 28.24 10.53
C THR A 284 -2.47 26.93 11.30
N TYR A 285 -1.23 26.58 11.68
CA TYR A 285 -0.87 25.31 12.33
C TYR A 285 -0.13 25.54 13.62
N ALA A 286 -0.58 24.91 14.70
CA ALA A 286 0.02 25.06 16.01
C ALA A 286 1.44 24.46 16.10
N THR A 287 1.70 23.42 15.28
CA THR A 287 3.00 22.72 15.21
C THR A 287 3.38 22.45 13.76
N TYR A 288 4.68 22.23 13.53
CA TYR A 288 5.17 21.77 12.23
C TYR A 288 4.62 20.38 11.86
N GLU A 289 4.41 19.57 12.85
CA GLU A 289 3.80 18.24 12.74
C GLU A 289 2.37 18.34 12.20
N GLU A 290 1.58 19.24 12.76
CA GLU A 290 0.22 19.52 12.26
C GLU A 290 0.24 20.06 10.82
N TYR A 291 1.19 20.91 10.49
CA TYR A 291 1.39 21.37 9.12
C TYR A 291 1.69 20.21 8.16
N LEU A 292 2.63 19.36 8.50
CA LEU A 292 2.95 18.19 7.68
C LEU A 292 1.74 17.27 7.52
N GLU A 293 1.04 16.98 8.59
CA GLU A 293 -0.13 16.12 8.56
C GLU A 293 -1.26 16.72 7.70
N LYS A 294 -1.59 17.97 7.91
CA LYS A 294 -2.73 18.61 7.22
C LYS A 294 -2.40 19.16 5.84
N CYS A 295 -1.27 19.79 5.67
CA CYS A 295 -0.88 20.36 4.40
C CYS A 295 -0.26 19.34 3.48
N TYR A 296 0.55 18.46 4.03
CA TYR A 296 1.38 17.58 3.25
C TYR A 296 0.69 16.26 2.95
N MET A 297 0.05 15.67 3.91
CA MET A 297 -0.64 14.40 3.74
C MET A 297 -2.09 14.52 3.30
N VAL A 298 -2.72 15.67 3.57
CA VAL A 298 -4.14 15.90 3.32
C VAL A 298 -4.41 16.89 2.18
N ALA A 299 -3.49 17.83 1.91
CA ALA A 299 -3.71 18.86 0.89
C ALA A 299 -3.62 18.37 -0.56
N TYR A 300 -3.16 17.14 -0.80
CA TYR A 300 -3.04 16.55 -2.14
C TYR A 300 -4.09 15.51 -2.53
N PRO A 301 -5.06 15.15 -1.73
CA PRO A 301 -6.07 14.18 -2.13
C PRO A 301 -6.86 14.62 -3.36
N GLN A 302 -7.02 15.92 -3.56
CA GLN A 302 -7.75 16.46 -4.72
C GLN A 302 -7.05 16.25 -6.05
N LYS A 303 -5.72 16.21 -6.07
CA LYS A 303 -4.95 16.05 -7.30
C LYS A 303 -4.50 14.60 -7.54
N TYR A 304 -4.19 13.88 -6.49
CA TYR A 304 -3.62 12.54 -6.57
C TYR A 304 -4.48 11.46 -5.93
N GLY A 305 -5.56 11.81 -5.25
CA GLY A 305 -6.57 10.89 -4.68
C GLY A 305 -6.06 9.94 -3.59
N CYS A 306 -4.75 9.77 -3.51
CA CYS A 306 -4.07 8.74 -2.73
C CYS A 306 -3.36 9.25 -1.48
N PHE A 307 -3.39 10.54 -1.21
CA PHE A 307 -2.71 11.14 -0.05
C PHE A 307 -3.64 11.55 1.09
N ALA A 308 -4.95 11.46 0.89
CA ALA A 308 -5.90 11.56 1.98
C ALA A 308 -6.00 10.21 2.70
N LEU A 309 -6.20 10.24 3.99
CA LEU A 309 -6.55 9.02 4.73
C LEU A 309 -8.03 8.66 4.49
N PRO A 310 -8.35 7.41 4.18
CA PRO A 310 -7.47 6.28 3.90
C PRO A 310 -7.03 6.25 2.42
N SER A 311 -5.78 6.61 2.13
CA SER A 311 -5.27 6.69 0.76
C SER A 311 -5.18 5.33 0.07
N GLY A 312 -4.71 4.32 0.78
CA GLY A 312 -4.61 2.95 0.27
C GLY A 312 -5.97 2.32 -0.02
N LYS A 313 -7.00 2.67 0.74
CA LYS A 313 -8.37 2.18 0.52
C LYS A 313 -8.92 2.62 -0.83
N ALA A 314 -8.78 3.89 -1.20
CA ALA A 314 -9.22 4.40 -2.50
C ALA A 314 -8.52 3.69 -3.68
N MET A 315 -7.22 3.40 -3.54
CA MET A 315 -6.47 2.63 -4.52
C MET A 315 -6.97 1.18 -4.61
N ALA A 316 -7.23 0.53 -3.47
CA ALA A 316 -7.73 -0.84 -3.41
C ALA A 316 -9.12 -0.97 -4.04
N GLU A 317 -10.06 -0.10 -3.69
CA GLU A 317 -11.42 -0.11 -4.21
C GLU A 317 -11.45 0.00 -5.74
N LYS A 318 -10.58 0.82 -6.31
CA LYS A 318 -10.56 1.09 -7.75
C LYS A 318 -9.73 0.08 -8.54
N TYR A 319 -8.58 -0.35 -8.04
CA TYR A 319 -7.59 -1.08 -8.83
C TYR A 319 -7.30 -2.51 -8.37
N ALA A 320 -7.53 -2.85 -7.10
CA ALA A 320 -7.13 -4.16 -6.57
C ALA A 320 -7.77 -5.34 -7.31
N ARG A 321 -9.01 -5.19 -7.76
CA ARG A 321 -9.76 -6.24 -8.47
C ARG A 321 -9.58 -6.24 -9.98
N MET A 322 -8.79 -5.34 -10.54
CA MET A 322 -8.55 -5.30 -11.97
C MET A 322 -7.81 -6.56 -12.42
N THR A 323 -8.40 -7.25 -13.37
CA THR A 323 -7.85 -8.47 -13.95
C THR A 323 -7.46 -8.25 -15.42
N ALA A 324 -6.65 -9.15 -15.91
CA ALA A 324 -6.35 -9.31 -17.33
C ALA A 324 -6.54 -10.77 -17.72
N PRO A 325 -6.97 -11.07 -18.95
CA PRO A 325 -6.97 -12.44 -19.46
C PRO A 325 -5.54 -12.95 -19.54
N THR A 326 -5.37 -14.26 -19.61
CA THR A 326 -4.07 -14.89 -19.85
C THR A 326 -4.13 -15.69 -21.17
N LYS A 327 -2.99 -15.83 -21.84
CA LYS A 327 -2.87 -16.63 -23.06
C LYS A 327 -3.38 -18.08 -22.88
N ALA A 328 -3.24 -18.61 -21.68
CA ALA A 328 -3.69 -19.96 -21.32
C ALA A 328 -5.22 -20.08 -21.07
N GLY A 329 -5.98 -18.99 -21.25
CA GLY A 329 -7.44 -19.00 -21.13
C GLY A 329 -7.97 -18.76 -19.72
N GLY A 330 -7.13 -18.27 -18.79
CA GLY A 330 -7.53 -17.85 -17.44
C GLY A 330 -7.58 -16.34 -17.30
N THR A 331 -7.68 -15.89 -16.04
CA THR A 331 -7.53 -14.49 -15.66
C THR A 331 -6.53 -14.36 -14.52
N LYS A 332 -5.88 -13.20 -14.41
CA LYS A 332 -4.98 -12.88 -13.29
C LYS A 332 -5.18 -11.43 -12.86
N TYR A 333 -4.88 -11.14 -11.59
CA TYR A 333 -4.92 -9.78 -11.10
C TYR A 333 -3.74 -8.98 -11.66
N LYS A 334 -4.02 -7.79 -12.17
CA LYS A 334 -3.00 -6.90 -12.73
C LYS A 334 -2.04 -6.40 -11.65
N TYR A 335 -2.58 -6.15 -10.44
CA TYR A 335 -1.86 -5.57 -9.30
C TYR A 335 -1.90 -6.50 -8.08
N PRO A 336 -1.06 -7.57 -8.05
CA PRO A 336 -1.09 -8.56 -6.99
C PRO A 336 -0.88 -8.01 -5.59
N ALA A 337 -0.08 -6.93 -5.44
CA ALA A 337 0.15 -6.29 -4.15
C ALA A 337 -1.13 -5.63 -3.61
N LEU A 338 -1.83 -4.86 -4.44
CA LEU A 338 -3.09 -4.23 -4.05
C LEU A 338 -4.17 -5.28 -3.75
N TYR A 339 -4.24 -6.32 -4.59
CA TYR A 339 -5.19 -7.41 -4.40
C TYR A 339 -4.94 -8.18 -3.10
N TYR A 340 -3.68 -8.39 -2.72
CA TYR A 340 -3.34 -9.09 -1.48
C TYR A 340 -3.98 -8.42 -0.25
N GLY A 341 -3.85 -7.10 -0.12
CA GLY A 341 -4.48 -6.37 0.97
C GLY A 341 -6.00 -6.44 0.90
N TYR A 342 -6.56 -6.14 -0.27
CA TYR A 342 -8.00 -6.09 -0.50
C TYR A 342 -8.68 -7.47 -0.31
N ASN A 343 -8.01 -8.55 -0.69
CA ASN A 343 -8.52 -9.91 -0.54
C ASN A 343 -8.72 -10.33 0.92
N LYS A 344 -8.01 -9.71 1.87
CA LYS A 344 -8.25 -9.92 3.31
C LYS A 344 -9.67 -9.53 3.73
N SER A 345 -10.29 -8.56 3.05
CA SER A 345 -11.67 -8.14 3.30
C SER A 345 -12.72 -9.20 2.95
N PHE A 346 -12.34 -10.23 2.17
CA PHE A 346 -13.25 -11.30 1.74
C PHE A 346 -13.04 -12.61 2.49
N GLY A 347 -12.36 -12.57 3.64
CA GLY A 347 -12.21 -13.75 4.48
C GLY A 347 -11.31 -14.83 3.90
N VAL A 348 -10.30 -14.49 3.09
CA VAL A 348 -9.33 -15.47 2.56
C VAL A 348 -8.64 -16.25 3.66
N ASP A 349 -8.46 -15.63 4.82
CA ASP A 349 -7.97 -16.29 6.03
C ASP A 349 -9.11 -16.61 7.04
N GLY A 350 -10.37 -16.56 6.60
CA GLY A 350 -11.52 -16.70 7.47
C GLY A 350 -11.82 -15.47 8.35
N LEU A 351 -11.18 -14.34 8.05
CA LEU A 351 -11.28 -13.12 8.83
C LEU A 351 -11.96 -12.03 8.00
N ASP A 352 -13.25 -11.89 8.15
CA ASP A 352 -13.99 -10.75 7.66
C ASP A 352 -13.94 -9.63 8.70
N PHE A 353 -12.88 -8.82 8.63
CA PHE A 353 -12.61 -7.70 9.53
C PHE A 353 -12.74 -6.37 8.80
N GLY A 354 -13.76 -6.21 7.98
CA GLY A 354 -13.94 -4.97 7.26
C GLY A 354 -12.89 -4.73 6.17
N ASP A 355 -12.69 -3.49 5.83
CA ASP A 355 -11.99 -3.06 4.61
C ASP A 355 -10.47 -3.07 4.75
N TRP A 356 -9.86 -4.22 4.57
CA TRP A 356 -8.41 -4.35 4.47
C TRP A 356 -7.89 -3.85 3.11
N TYR A 357 -6.74 -3.19 3.12
CA TYR A 357 -6.09 -2.68 1.90
C TYR A 357 -4.58 -2.51 2.12
N LEU A 358 -3.83 -2.33 1.03
CA LEU A 358 -2.41 -1.99 1.10
C LEU A 358 -2.29 -0.51 1.52
N PRO A 359 -1.47 -0.18 2.54
CA PRO A 359 -1.37 1.19 3.03
C PRO A 359 -0.90 2.15 1.92
N GLY A 360 -1.52 3.30 1.86
CA GLY A 360 -0.99 4.42 1.10
C GLY A 360 0.26 5.03 1.75
N VAL A 361 0.92 5.92 1.04
CA VAL A 361 2.12 6.60 1.54
C VAL A 361 1.85 7.31 2.87
N ALA A 362 0.71 8.00 3.00
CA ALA A 362 0.35 8.69 4.23
C ALA A 362 0.17 7.73 5.42
N GLU A 363 -0.53 6.63 5.21
CA GLU A 363 -0.77 5.60 6.24
C GLU A 363 0.52 4.86 6.59
N GLY A 364 1.32 4.52 5.59
CA GLY A 364 2.61 3.88 5.79
C GLY A 364 3.58 4.78 6.55
N THR A 365 3.55 6.09 6.31
CA THR A 365 4.35 7.05 7.09
C THR A 365 3.98 7.01 8.57
N MET A 366 2.70 6.90 8.91
CA MET A 366 2.26 6.76 10.30
C MET A 366 2.73 5.43 10.91
N LEU A 367 2.65 4.35 10.13
CA LEU A 367 3.11 3.03 10.55
C LEU A 367 4.61 3.01 10.84
N MET A 368 5.41 3.71 10.02
CA MET A 368 6.88 3.68 10.10
C MET A 368 7.48 4.73 11.04
N LYS A 369 6.67 5.46 11.81
CA LYS A 369 7.17 6.32 12.90
C LYS A 369 7.89 5.51 13.96
N ASP A 370 8.98 6.06 14.52
CA ASP A 370 9.75 5.38 15.56
C ASP A 370 8.91 5.03 16.79
N GLU A 371 8.05 5.95 17.23
CA GLU A 371 7.15 5.72 18.35
C GLU A 371 6.17 4.56 18.09
N THR A 372 5.66 4.48 16.86
CA THR A 372 4.76 3.40 16.44
C THR A 372 5.49 2.06 16.47
N LEU A 373 6.68 1.97 15.87
CA LEU A 373 7.47 0.75 15.82
C LEU A 373 7.90 0.29 17.24
N VAL A 374 8.29 1.22 18.10
CA VAL A 374 8.63 0.92 19.50
C VAL A 374 7.42 0.40 20.28
N ALA A 375 6.24 0.98 20.05
CA ALA A 375 5.01 0.54 20.71
C ALA A 375 4.51 -0.82 20.22
N LEU A 376 4.68 -1.12 18.92
CA LEU A 376 4.27 -2.38 18.31
C LEU A 376 5.17 -3.57 18.68
N ALA A 377 6.48 -3.35 18.75
CA ALA A 377 7.47 -4.42 18.86
C ALA A 377 7.22 -5.40 20.02
N PRO A 378 6.90 -4.96 21.26
CA PRO A 378 6.65 -5.88 22.38
C PRO A 378 5.42 -6.77 22.13
N SER A 379 4.34 -6.20 21.58
CA SER A 379 3.11 -6.96 21.29
C SER A 379 3.33 -7.99 20.21
N ILE A 380 4.01 -7.60 19.12
CA ILE A 380 4.37 -8.49 18.00
C ILE A 380 5.22 -9.66 18.50
N SER A 381 6.23 -9.36 19.31
CA SER A 381 7.11 -10.38 19.91
C SER A 381 6.33 -11.37 20.76
N LYS A 382 5.47 -10.89 21.65
CA LYS A 382 4.66 -11.74 22.54
C LYS A 382 3.62 -12.58 21.80
N MET A 383 3.03 -12.02 20.75
CA MET A 383 2.08 -12.76 19.91
C MET A 383 2.76 -13.73 18.94
N GLY A 384 4.08 -13.57 18.71
CA GLY A 384 4.86 -14.45 17.84
C GLY A 384 4.49 -14.27 16.36
N THR A 385 4.27 -13.04 15.92
CA THR A 385 3.95 -12.71 14.52
C THR A 385 5.06 -11.87 13.88
N THR A 386 4.98 -11.69 12.56
CA THR A 386 5.95 -10.92 11.77
C THR A 386 5.30 -9.70 11.12
N ALA A 387 4.26 -9.17 11.75
CA ALA A 387 3.47 -8.07 11.18
C ALA A 387 4.34 -6.87 10.79
N VAL A 388 5.25 -6.45 11.66
CA VAL A 388 6.22 -5.41 11.37
C VAL A 388 7.59 -5.89 11.80
N ASN A 389 8.46 -6.09 10.85
CA ASN A 389 9.87 -6.34 11.13
C ASN A 389 10.67 -5.18 10.50
N ASN A 390 11.69 -4.72 11.22
CA ASN A 390 12.44 -3.52 10.86
C ASN A 390 13.40 -3.71 9.67
N SER A 391 13.47 -4.89 9.07
CA SER A 391 14.43 -5.20 7.99
C SER A 391 13.78 -5.48 6.64
N THR A 392 12.46 -5.35 6.51
CA THR A 392 11.75 -5.74 5.29
C THR A 392 11.10 -4.52 4.64
N ASP A 393 11.41 -4.30 3.39
CA ASP A 393 10.75 -3.31 2.54
C ASP A 393 9.27 -3.66 2.33
N ARG A 394 8.41 -2.65 2.25
CA ARG A 394 6.95 -2.81 2.11
C ARG A 394 6.40 -1.95 1.01
N TRP A 395 5.57 -2.52 0.15
CA TRP A 395 4.82 -1.74 -0.83
C TRP A 395 3.87 -0.75 -0.19
N CYS A 396 3.82 0.46 -0.78
CA CYS A 396 2.70 1.37 -0.66
C CYS A 396 1.69 1.12 -1.77
N ALA A 397 0.48 1.65 -1.61
CA ALA A 397 -0.59 1.49 -2.60
C ALA A 397 -0.37 2.33 -3.88
N GLU A 398 0.45 3.38 -3.83
CA GLU A 398 0.66 4.31 -4.94
C GLU A 398 1.83 3.87 -5.83
N ARG A 399 1.66 4.01 -7.14
CA ARG A 399 2.77 3.94 -8.07
C ARG A 399 3.54 5.26 -8.09
N TYR A 400 4.84 5.18 -8.39
CA TYR A 400 5.69 6.35 -8.59
C TYR A 400 5.70 6.80 -10.06
N ASN A 401 5.94 5.86 -10.96
CA ASN A 401 5.96 6.06 -12.42
C ASN A 401 5.62 4.74 -13.13
N VAL A 402 5.90 4.65 -14.44
CA VAL A 402 5.58 3.45 -15.23
C VAL A 402 6.32 2.20 -14.77
N ASP A 403 7.50 2.34 -14.16
CA ASP A 403 8.40 1.25 -13.80
C ASP A 403 8.48 0.99 -12.31
N ASN A 404 8.05 1.94 -11.48
CA ASN A 404 8.26 1.90 -10.04
C ASN A 404 6.98 2.20 -9.25
N ALA A 405 6.87 1.58 -8.10
CA ALA A 405 5.92 1.92 -7.05
C ALA A 405 6.67 2.31 -5.77
N TRP A 406 5.96 2.97 -4.86
CA TRP A 406 6.51 3.40 -3.59
C TRP A 406 6.65 2.24 -2.64
N ILE A 407 7.75 2.26 -1.88
CA ILE A 407 8.00 1.34 -0.76
C ILE A 407 8.43 2.12 0.47
N PHE A 408 8.16 1.56 1.65
CA PHE A 408 8.87 1.91 2.88
C PHE A 408 10.02 0.95 3.09
N ASN A 409 11.21 1.49 3.28
CA ASN A 409 12.37 0.69 3.65
C ASN A 409 12.26 0.24 5.11
N GLY A 410 12.44 -1.06 5.33
CA GLY A 410 12.28 -1.64 6.66
C GLY A 410 13.36 -1.24 7.66
N ASN A 411 14.57 -0.89 7.18
CA ASN A 411 15.70 -0.59 8.06
C ASN A 411 15.66 0.83 8.61
N ASP A 412 15.28 1.81 7.77
CA ASP A 412 15.35 3.23 8.12
C ASP A 412 13.99 3.94 8.05
N GLY A 413 12.94 3.23 7.59
CA GLY A 413 11.60 3.77 7.46
C GLY A 413 11.45 4.86 6.40
N ASN A 414 12.47 5.04 5.57
CA ASN A 414 12.43 6.01 4.49
C ASN A 414 11.53 5.54 3.37
N LEU A 415 10.98 6.50 2.65
CA LEU A 415 10.25 6.24 1.43
C LEU A 415 11.21 6.14 0.25
N TYR A 416 11.15 5.03 -0.47
CA TYR A 416 11.91 4.78 -1.69
C TYR A 416 10.97 4.36 -2.81
N THR A 417 11.51 4.26 -4.01
CA THR A 417 10.83 3.66 -5.15
C THR A 417 11.50 2.35 -5.51
N TYR A 418 10.70 1.37 -5.90
CA TYR A 418 11.22 0.07 -6.29
C TYR A 418 10.52 -0.45 -7.53
N TYR A 419 11.21 -1.28 -8.32
CA TYR A 419 10.66 -1.79 -9.56
C TYR A 419 9.43 -2.67 -9.31
N VAL A 420 8.33 -2.35 -10.00
CA VAL A 420 7.00 -2.95 -9.80
C VAL A 420 6.94 -4.46 -10.02
N VAL A 421 7.93 -5.00 -10.72
CA VAL A 421 8.07 -6.44 -11.00
C VAL A 421 8.77 -7.22 -9.88
N ASN A 422 9.37 -6.51 -8.92
CA ASN A 422 10.03 -7.16 -7.80
C ASN A 422 9.01 -7.65 -6.78
N SER A 423 9.37 -8.72 -6.08
CA SER A 423 8.57 -9.26 -4.99
C SER A 423 8.95 -8.56 -3.68
N VAL A 424 8.03 -7.77 -3.12
CA VAL A 424 8.22 -7.00 -1.89
C VAL A 424 7.05 -7.27 -0.95
N ARG A 425 7.28 -7.11 0.34
CA ARG A 425 6.29 -7.37 1.38
C ARG A 425 5.04 -6.54 1.20
N CYS A 426 3.90 -7.19 1.17
CA CYS A 426 2.60 -6.58 1.31
C CYS A 426 2.15 -6.73 2.75
N GLN A 427 1.72 -5.64 3.36
CA GLN A 427 1.20 -5.61 4.71
C GLN A 427 -0.14 -4.87 4.69
N ALA A 428 -1.22 -5.58 4.93
CA ALA A 428 -2.54 -4.97 4.91
C ALA A 428 -2.78 -4.10 6.14
N VAL A 429 -3.51 -3.02 5.95
CA VAL A 429 -4.03 -2.16 7.02
C VAL A 429 -5.54 -2.00 6.90
N ALA A 430 -6.19 -1.60 7.98
CA ALA A 430 -7.60 -1.19 8.00
C ALA A 430 -7.73 0.07 8.84
N LEU A 431 -8.68 0.94 8.49
CA LEU A 431 -9.03 2.13 9.26
C LEU A 431 -10.45 1.96 9.80
N LEU A 432 -10.57 1.91 11.10
CA LEU A 432 -11.81 1.68 11.82
C LEU A 432 -12.25 2.93 12.57
N ASN A 433 -13.54 3.03 12.84
CA ASN A 433 -14.08 4.03 13.77
C ASN A 433 -14.53 3.32 15.05
N ILE A 434 -14.15 3.86 16.18
CA ILE A 434 -14.69 3.45 17.48
C ILE A 434 -15.79 4.43 17.92
N ASP A 435 -16.83 3.90 18.55
CA ASP A 435 -17.97 4.66 19.05
C ASP A 435 -17.64 5.63 20.21
#